data_702e4c93059ee00293f1538032b8bd7c
#
_entry.id   702e4c93059ee00293f1538032b8bd7c
#
_cell.length_a   1.000
_cell.length_b   1.000
_cell.length_c   1.000
_cell.angle_alpha   90.00
_cell.angle_beta   90.00
_cell.angle_gamma   90.00
#
_symmetry.space_group_name_H-M   'P 1'
#
loop_
_entity.id
_entity.type
_entity.pdbx_description
1 polymer ?
#
loop_
_entity_poly.entity_id
_entity_poly.type
_entity_poly.pdbx_seq_one_letter_code
_entity_poly.pdbx_strand_id
1 'polypeptide(L)'
;RGGNGDDNLYMIEGNPLYQINHVGGLFSSFNAEAVKDVEFFKSAFPARYGGRLSSVVDIHTKDGNMKEYHGSAMLGLTSGSLNLEGPLVKDRTSFNFALRRSWIDALSAPTIAIWNATRNKGETQIVARYAFTDMNFKLNHQFNDRSRGYAGLYWGNDFLKGGEKREGDNGYESRNTGRLRWGNIMAFTGWSYVFNNQLFGNVNAAFTHYSSTLKGDYYQGTEANYVSQESSTRNRIDDLSIRANFDFRPNASHQLHFGTHYIYHRFHPVDEKSHFSNGMTCLLYTSDAADER
;
A
#
# COMPACT_ATOMS: atom_id res chain seq x y z
N ARG A 1 10.13 -22.17 0.17
CA ARG A 1 11.46 -22.78 -0.01
C ARG A 1 12.57 -21.93 0.61
N GLY A 2 12.42 -21.49 1.87
CA GLY A 2 13.48 -20.88 2.66
C GLY A 2 13.82 -19.41 2.38
N GLY A 3 13.05 -18.71 1.53
CA GLY A 3 13.19 -17.26 1.33
C GLY A 3 12.43 -16.47 2.37
N ASN A 4 12.92 -15.27 2.71
CA ASN A 4 12.19 -14.30 3.52
C ASN A 4 11.01 -13.70 2.75
N GLY A 5 10.08 -13.06 3.45
CA GLY A 5 8.96 -12.35 2.82
C GLY A 5 9.40 -11.32 1.78
N ASP A 6 10.53 -10.67 2.01
CA ASP A 6 11.11 -9.64 1.14
C ASP A 6 11.76 -10.20 -0.14
N ASP A 7 11.98 -11.51 -0.23
CA ASP A 7 12.49 -12.17 -1.43
C ASP A 7 11.40 -12.38 -2.49
N ASN A 8 10.14 -12.11 -2.16
CA ASN A 8 9.01 -12.22 -3.06
C ASN A 8 8.75 -10.88 -3.76
N LEU A 9 8.39 -10.94 -5.03
CA LEU A 9 7.97 -9.79 -5.82
C LEU A 9 6.45 -9.75 -5.88
N TYR A 10 5.86 -8.70 -5.38
CA TYR A 10 4.43 -8.43 -5.47
C TYR A 10 4.18 -7.26 -6.41
N MET A 11 3.22 -7.42 -7.28
CA MET A 11 2.96 -6.47 -8.35
C MET A 11 1.46 -6.25 -8.54
N ILE A 12 1.09 -5.06 -8.99
CA ILE A 12 -0.22 -4.75 -9.59
C ILE A 12 0.03 -4.29 -11.02
N GLU A 13 -0.64 -4.94 -11.98
CA GLU A 13 -0.50 -4.66 -13.42
C GLU A 13 0.98 -4.67 -13.87
N GLY A 14 1.77 -5.61 -13.31
CA GLY A 14 3.18 -5.73 -13.60
C GLY A 14 4.09 -4.70 -12.94
N ASN A 15 3.62 -3.87 -12.02
CA ASN A 15 4.41 -2.83 -11.36
C ASN A 15 4.60 -3.17 -9.87
N PRO A 16 5.82 -3.00 -9.30
CA PRO A 16 6.13 -3.36 -7.93
C PRO A 16 5.26 -2.61 -6.90
N LEU A 17 4.86 -3.32 -5.86
CA LEU A 17 4.16 -2.79 -4.69
C LEU A 17 4.93 -3.17 -3.42
N TYR A 18 5.02 -2.23 -2.49
CA TYR A 18 5.74 -2.41 -1.23
C TYR A 18 4.77 -2.64 -0.09
N GLN A 19 5.20 -3.40 0.93
CA GLN A 19 4.40 -3.65 2.14
C GLN A 19 2.94 -4.03 1.84
N ILE A 20 2.76 -5.24 1.40
CA ILE A 20 1.51 -5.77 0.85
C ILE A 20 0.57 -6.40 1.88
N ASN A 21 0.88 -6.29 3.14
CA ASN A 21 0.15 -6.95 4.22
C ASN A 21 -0.38 -5.95 5.23
N HIS A 22 -1.61 -6.20 5.68
CA HIS A 22 -2.22 -5.54 6.81
C HIS A 22 -2.12 -6.41 8.08
N VAL A 23 -2.14 -5.79 9.25
CA VAL A 23 -2.14 -6.49 10.56
C VAL A 23 -1.03 -7.53 10.68
N GLY A 24 0.20 -7.18 10.26
CA GLY A 24 1.33 -8.11 10.37
C GLY A 24 1.22 -9.37 9.51
N GLY A 25 0.42 -9.36 8.44
CA GLY A 25 0.26 -10.48 7.51
C GLY A 25 -1.05 -11.25 7.62
N LEU A 26 -1.96 -10.85 8.52
CA LEU A 26 -3.27 -11.50 8.64
C LEU A 26 -4.21 -11.17 7.48
N PHE A 27 -4.07 -10.00 6.85
CA PHE A 27 -4.84 -9.60 5.70
C PHE A 27 -3.92 -9.16 4.57
N SER A 28 -4.26 -9.54 3.34
CA SER A 28 -3.60 -9.05 2.13
C SER A 28 -4.04 -7.61 1.84
N SER A 29 -3.15 -6.78 1.32
CA SER A 29 -3.49 -5.44 0.80
C SER A 29 -4.33 -5.50 -0.49
N PHE A 30 -4.49 -6.69 -1.07
CA PHE A 30 -5.27 -6.84 -2.29
C PHE A 30 -6.75 -7.06 -1.95
N ASN A 31 -7.59 -6.13 -2.38
CA ASN A 31 -9.03 -6.27 -2.29
C ASN A 31 -9.52 -7.29 -3.34
N ALA A 32 -10.00 -8.45 -2.89
CA ALA A 32 -10.48 -9.52 -3.78
C ALA A 32 -11.56 -9.06 -4.75
N GLU A 33 -12.39 -8.09 -4.36
CA GLU A 33 -13.43 -7.52 -5.23
C GLU A 33 -12.86 -6.74 -6.43
N ALA A 34 -11.62 -6.21 -6.32
CA ALA A 34 -10.93 -5.52 -7.41
C ALA A 34 -10.10 -6.46 -8.29
N VAL A 35 -9.84 -7.69 -7.83
CA VAL A 35 -8.95 -8.63 -8.53
C VAL A 35 -9.69 -9.34 -9.64
N LYS A 36 -9.08 -9.36 -10.82
CA LYS A 36 -9.51 -10.13 -12.00
C LYS A 36 -8.85 -11.49 -12.04
N ASP A 37 -7.53 -11.51 -11.98
CA ASP A 37 -6.70 -12.70 -11.96
C ASP A 37 -5.37 -12.47 -11.25
N VAL A 38 -4.68 -13.56 -10.91
CA VAL A 38 -3.39 -13.54 -10.22
C VAL A 38 -2.45 -14.50 -10.92
N GLU A 39 -1.33 -13.99 -11.43
CA GLU A 39 -0.23 -14.82 -11.91
C GLU A 39 0.72 -15.10 -10.74
N PHE A 40 0.93 -16.38 -10.44
CA PHE A 40 1.79 -16.79 -9.33
C PHE A 40 2.89 -17.76 -9.80
N PHE A 41 4.15 -17.32 -9.63
CA PHE A 41 5.33 -18.10 -9.98
C PHE A 41 6.13 -18.39 -8.71
N LYS A 42 6.22 -19.66 -8.30
CA LYS A 42 6.98 -20.10 -7.10
C LYS A 42 8.48 -20.19 -7.33
N SER A 43 8.89 -20.42 -8.55
CA SER A 43 10.27 -20.55 -9.02
C SER A 43 10.25 -20.61 -10.54
N ALA A 44 11.41 -20.41 -11.19
CA ALA A 44 11.52 -20.43 -12.65
C ALA A 44 10.52 -19.47 -13.33
N PHE A 45 10.39 -18.27 -12.77
CA PHE A 45 9.55 -17.24 -13.38
C PHE A 45 10.17 -16.76 -14.71
N PRO A 46 9.33 -16.32 -15.67
CA PRO A 46 9.79 -15.81 -16.96
C PRO A 46 10.80 -14.67 -16.81
N ALA A 47 11.71 -14.55 -17.79
CA ALA A 47 12.76 -13.53 -17.80
C ALA A 47 12.24 -12.07 -17.75
N ARG A 48 10.95 -11.86 -18.01
CA ARG A 48 10.28 -10.56 -17.87
C ARG A 48 10.17 -10.07 -16.42
N TYR A 49 10.35 -10.96 -15.45
CA TYR A 49 10.34 -10.63 -14.02
C TYR A 49 11.77 -10.66 -13.49
N GLY A 50 12.16 -9.61 -12.79
CA GLY A 50 13.48 -9.48 -12.18
C GLY A 50 13.41 -8.84 -10.79
N GLY A 51 14.59 -8.70 -10.14
CA GLY A 51 14.71 -7.94 -8.90
C GLY A 51 14.36 -8.69 -7.60
N ARG A 52 13.89 -9.97 -7.67
CA ARG A 52 13.62 -10.83 -6.50
C ARG A 52 14.00 -12.27 -6.81
N LEU A 53 14.19 -13.08 -5.74
CA LEU A 53 14.79 -14.41 -5.84
C LEU A 53 13.84 -15.56 -5.57
N SER A 54 12.71 -15.34 -4.88
CA SER A 54 11.88 -16.43 -4.36
C SER A 54 10.63 -16.67 -5.21
N SER A 55 9.70 -15.74 -5.24
CA SER A 55 8.46 -15.87 -5.99
C SER A 55 8.00 -14.54 -6.59
N VAL A 56 7.11 -14.64 -7.58
CA VAL A 56 6.44 -13.49 -8.18
C VAL A 56 4.95 -13.67 -8.06
N VAL A 57 4.26 -12.65 -7.59
CA VAL A 57 2.80 -12.54 -7.55
C VAL A 57 2.42 -11.28 -8.32
N ASP A 58 1.85 -11.44 -9.50
CA ASP A 58 1.36 -10.32 -10.32
C ASP A 58 -0.17 -10.34 -10.34
N ILE A 59 -0.77 -9.25 -9.91
CA ILE A 59 -2.20 -9.11 -9.72
C ILE A 59 -2.74 -8.18 -10.79
N HIS A 60 -3.70 -8.68 -11.55
CA HIS A 60 -4.44 -7.90 -12.52
C HIS A 60 -5.79 -7.49 -11.96
N THR A 61 -6.12 -6.22 -12.10
CA THR A 61 -7.37 -5.64 -11.62
C THR A 61 -8.47 -5.75 -12.66
N LYS A 62 -9.73 -5.80 -12.20
CA LYS A 62 -10.90 -5.85 -13.07
C LYS A 62 -10.96 -4.65 -14.01
N ASP A 63 -11.31 -4.91 -15.27
CA ASP A 63 -11.45 -3.88 -16.31
C ASP A 63 -12.80 -3.14 -16.24
N GLY A 64 -13.74 -3.67 -15.42
CA GLY A 64 -15.12 -3.20 -15.38
C GLY A 64 -15.99 -3.73 -16.53
N ASN A 65 -17.31 -3.68 -16.34
CA ASN A 65 -18.27 -4.13 -17.34
C ASN A 65 -18.56 -3.02 -18.36
N MET A 66 -18.47 -3.31 -19.66
CA MET A 66 -18.74 -2.34 -20.73
C MET A 66 -20.21 -2.23 -21.11
N LYS A 67 -21.09 -3.12 -20.62
CA LYS A 67 -22.48 -3.23 -21.05
C LYS A 67 -23.46 -2.80 -19.97
N GLU A 68 -23.23 -3.21 -18.73
CA GLU A 68 -24.15 -3.09 -17.60
C GLU A 68 -23.43 -2.63 -16.33
N TYR A 69 -24.18 -1.97 -15.44
CA TYR A 69 -23.68 -1.62 -14.12
C TYR A 69 -23.85 -2.78 -13.18
N HIS A 70 -22.79 -3.08 -12.43
CA HIS A 70 -22.81 -4.06 -11.36
C HIS A 70 -22.25 -3.44 -10.09
N GLY A 71 -22.70 -3.93 -8.96
CA GLY A 71 -22.19 -3.53 -7.66
C GLY A 71 -22.29 -4.67 -6.67
N SER A 72 -21.32 -4.76 -5.79
CA SER A 72 -21.33 -5.66 -4.64
C SER A 72 -20.91 -4.92 -3.38
N ALA A 73 -21.50 -5.29 -2.27
CA ALA A 73 -21.12 -4.81 -0.95
C ALA A 73 -20.98 -6.01 -0.01
N MET A 74 -19.89 -6.07 0.73
CA MET A 74 -19.63 -7.10 1.72
C MET A 74 -19.41 -6.45 3.08
N LEU A 75 -20.10 -6.98 4.09
CA LEU A 75 -19.93 -6.60 5.49
C LEU A 75 -19.42 -7.82 6.26
N GLY A 76 -18.16 -7.78 6.64
CA GLY A 76 -17.54 -8.79 7.49
C GLY A 76 -17.37 -8.30 8.93
N LEU A 77 -16.95 -9.18 9.83
CA LEU A 77 -16.75 -8.84 11.24
C LEU A 77 -15.70 -7.73 11.43
N THR A 78 -14.61 -7.77 10.69
CA THR A 78 -13.45 -6.88 10.87
C THR A 78 -13.30 -5.83 9.80
N SER A 79 -13.94 -6.00 8.64
CA SER A 79 -13.85 -5.11 7.49
C SER A 79 -15.06 -5.19 6.59
N GLY A 80 -15.27 -4.16 5.78
CA GLY A 80 -16.24 -4.18 4.71
C GLY A 80 -15.62 -3.72 3.40
N SER A 81 -16.25 -4.13 2.30
CA SER A 81 -15.85 -3.73 0.97
C SER A 81 -17.07 -3.34 0.13
N LEU A 82 -16.80 -2.46 -0.83
CA LEU A 82 -17.72 -2.02 -1.86
C LEU A 82 -17.01 -2.16 -3.20
N ASN A 83 -17.69 -2.73 -4.19
CA ASN A 83 -17.26 -2.71 -5.59
C ASN A 83 -18.37 -2.15 -6.45
N LEU A 84 -18.02 -1.27 -7.38
CA LEU A 84 -18.91 -0.70 -8.39
C LEU A 84 -18.22 -0.75 -9.74
N GLU A 85 -18.90 -1.26 -10.74
CA GLU A 85 -18.40 -1.29 -12.12
C GLU A 85 -19.49 -1.02 -13.12
N GLY A 86 -19.11 -0.54 -14.30
CA GLY A 86 -20.08 -0.31 -15.36
C GLY A 86 -19.51 0.50 -16.52
N PRO A 87 -20.35 0.72 -17.57
CA PRO A 87 -19.97 1.52 -18.72
C PRO A 87 -20.05 3.01 -18.43
N LEU A 88 -18.99 3.77 -18.76
CA LEU A 88 -19.06 5.22 -18.96
C LEU A 88 -19.52 5.54 -20.38
N VAL A 89 -19.03 4.77 -21.35
CA VAL A 89 -19.52 4.77 -22.73
C VAL A 89 -19.78 3.32 -23.10
N LYS A 90 -21.02 2.98 -23.39
CA LYS A 90 -21.44 1.61 -23.69
C LYS A 90 -20.58 1.02 -24.80
N ASP A 91 -20.14 -0.24 -24.61
CA ASP A 91 -19.28 -1.02 -25.50
C ASP A 91 -17.91 -0.40 -25.82
N ARG A 92 -17.52 0.70 -25.14
CA ARG A 92 -16.23 1.37 -25.38
C ARG A 92 -15.43 1.67 -24.13
N THR A 93 -16.09 2.19 -23.08
CA THR A 93 -15.38 2.65 -21.88
C THR A 93 -16.04 2.11 -20.64
N SER A 94 -15.30 1.41 -19.82
CA SER A 94 -15.77 0.91 -18.53
C SER A 94 -14.92 1.44 -17.39
N PHE A 95 -15.48 1.40 -16.18
CA PHE A 95 -14.75 1.62 -14.96
C PHE A 95 -14.99 0.48 -13.97
N ASN A 96 -14.01 0.28 -13.10
CA ASN A 96 -14.14 -0.50 -11.87
C ASN A 96 -13.63 0.35 -10.71
N PHE A 97 -14.42 0.44 -9.64
CA PHE A 97 -14.06 1.07 -8.38
C PHE A 97 -14.28 0.09 -7.25
N ALA A 98 -13.26 -0.15 -6.45
CA ALA A 98 -13.33 -0.99 -5.27
C ALA A 98 -12.74 -0.27 -4.07
N LEU A 99 -13.46 -0.31 -2.94
CA LEU A 99 -13.08 0.26 -1.67
C LEU A 99 -13.20 -0.81 -0.58
N ARG A 100 -12.20 -0.94 0.27
CA ARG A 100 -12.23 -1.79 1.46
C ARG A 100 -11.71 -1.01 2.65
N ARG A 101 -12.38 -1.12 3.80
CA ARG A 101 -11.97 -0.53 5.07
C ARG A 101 -12.15 -1.53 6.21
N SER A 102 -11.14 -1.62 7.08
CA SER A 102 -11.31 -2.31 8.36
C SER A 102 -11.92 -1.36 9.38
N TRP A 103 -12.70 -1.90 10.31
CA TRP A 103 -13.24 -1.20 11.48
C TRP A 103 -12.78 -1.81 12.81
N ILE A 104 -11.59 -2.39 12.80
CA ILE A 104 -10.95 -2.93 14.01
C ILE A 104 -10.81 -1.82 15.06
N ASP A 105 -10.53 -0.59 14.64
CA ASP A 105 -10.49 0.61 15.48
C ASP A 105 -11.85 0.90 16.16
N ALA A 106 -12.95 0.76 15.44
CA ALA A 106 -14.29 0.99 15.96
C ALA A 106 -14.74 -0.16 16.89
N LEU A 107 -14.38 -1.41 16.57
CA LEU A 107 -14.71 -2.58 17.40
C LEU A 107 -13.89 -2.63 18.70
N SER A 108 -12.62 -2.24 18.66
CA SER A 108 -11.76 -2.24 19.84
C SER A 108 -11.99 -1.05 20.77
N ALA A 109 -12.50 0.08 20.26
CA ALA A 109 -12.67 1.30 21.05
C ALA A 109 -13.58 1.13 22.28
N PRO A 110 -14.76 0.51 22.21
CA PRO A 110 -15.60 0.30 23.39
C PRO A 110 -14.94 -0.61 24.43
N THR A 111 -14.27 -1.68 24.00
CA THR A 111 -13.58 -2.62 24.89
C THR A 111 -12.44 -1.93 25.64
N ILE A 112 -11.65 -1.13 24.91
CA ILE A 112 -10.56 -0.35 25.50
C ILE A 112 -11.11 0.73 26.44
N ALA A 113 -12.21 1.39 26.09
CA ALA A 113 -12.85 2.40 26.94
C ALA A 113 -13.36 1.78 28.26
N ILE A 114 -14.05 0.61 28.18
CA ILE A 114 -14.51 -0.12 29.37
C ILE A 114 -13.31 -0.54 30.23
N TRP A 115 -12.28 -1.13 29.61
CA TRP A 115 -11.05 -1.51 30.32
C TRP A 115 -10.42 -0.32 31.04
N ASN A 116 -10.27 0.80 30.36
CA ASN A 116 -9.68 2.01 30.95
C ASN A 116 -10.58 2.62 32.05
N ALA A 117 -11.90 2.53 31.92
CA ALA A 117 -12.84 3.01 32.95
C ALA A 117 -12.82 2.19 34.26
N THR A 118 -12.34 0.94 34.21
CA THR A 118 -12.15 0.11 35.42
C THR A 118 -10.83 0.39 36.14
N ARG A 119 -9.96 1.24 35.58
CA ARG A 119 -8.68 1.59 36.17
C ARG A 119 -8.82 2.72 37.18
N ASN A 120 -8.16 2.55 38.31
CA ASN A 120 -8.07 3.59 39.31
C ASN A 120 -7.03 4.65 38.90
N LYS A 121 -7.09 5.79 39.55
CA LYS A 121 -6.07 6.83 39.41
C LYS A 121 -4.69 6.25 39.77
N GLY A 122 -3.71 6.49 38.94
CA GLY A 122 -2.36 5.92 39.09
C GLY A 122 -2.15 4.56 38.42
N GLU A 123 -3.20 3.92 37.89
CA GLU A 123 -3.06 2.71 37.08
C GLU A 123 -2.89 3.01 35.59
N THR A 124 -2.29 2.07 34.88
CA THR A 124 -2.01 2.20 33.44
C THR A 124 -3.26 2.02 32.61
N GLN A 125 -3.56 2.98 31.76
CA GLN A 125 -4.57 2.94 30.71
C GLN A 125 -3.95 2.56 29.38
N ILE A 126 -4.65 1.74 28.59
CA ILE A 126 -4.18 1.27 27.28
C ILE A 126 -4.66 2.23 26.18
N VAL A 127 -3.77 2.52 25.26
CA VAL A 127 -4.10 3.19 23.98
C VAL A 127 -3.81 2.20 22.87
N ALA A 128 -4.86 1.77 22.13
CA ALA A 128 -4.68 0.93 20.95
C ALA A 128 -5.72 1.30 19.88
N ARG A 129 -5.26 1.47 18.66
CA ARG A 129 -6.11 1.74 17.51
C ARG A 129 -5.44 1.21 16.25
N TYR A 130 -6.15 0.41 15.46
CA TYR A 130 -5.68 -0.07 14.18
C TYR A 130 -6.79 0.01 13.14
N ALA A 131 -6.44 0.50 11.96
CA ALA A 131 -7.32 0.47 10.79
C ALA A 131 -6.51 0.44 9.50
N PHE A 132 -7.06 -0.18 8.46
CA PHE A 132 -6.55 -0.07 7.10
C PHE A 132 -7.65 0.30 6.12
N THR A 133 -7.24 0.85 4.99
CA THR A 133 -8.13 1.21 3.87
C THR A 133 -7.41 0.95 2.57
N ASP A 134 -8.09 0.30 1.62
CA ASP A 134 -7.63 0.06 0.26
C ASP A 134 -8.65 0.60 -0.73
N MET A 135 -8.18 1.25 -1.75
CA MET A 135 -8.98 1.74 -2.86
C MET A 135 -8.31 1.35 -4.18
N ASN A 136 -9.09 0.83 -5.08
CA ASN A 136 -8.71 0.55 -6.46
C ASN A 136 -9.67 1.27 -7.39
N PHE A 137 -9.13 1.90 -8.41
CA PHE A 137 -9.90 2.49 -9.48
C PHE A 137 -9.22 2.20 -10.81
N LYS A 138 -9.97 1.73 -11.79
CA LYS A 138 -9.47 1.47 -13.15
C LYS A 138 -10.49 1.92 -14.17
N LEU A 139 -10.00 2.63 -15.17
CA LEU A 139 -10.71 2.95 -16.40
C LEU A 139 -10.13 2.10 -17.52
N ASN A 140 -10.99 1.54 -18.35
CA ASN A 140 -10.61 0.79 -19.54
C ASN A 140 -11.34 1.36 -20.75
N HIS A 141 -10.61 1.58 -21.85
CA HIS A 141 -11.15 2.14 -23.08
C HIS A 141 -10.73 1.32 -24.29
N GLN A 142 -11.69 0.95 -25.10
CA GLN A 142 -11.49 0.31 -26.40
C GLN A 142 -11.56 1.36 -27.51
N PHE A 143 -10.41 1.72 -28.07
CA PHE A 143 -10.33 2.69 -29.18
C PHE A 143 -10.90 2.10 -30.46
N ASN A 144 -10.56 0.84 -30.74
CA ASN A 144 -11.05 0.02 -31.84
C ASN A 144 -10.76 -1.47 -31.55
N ASP A 145 -11.05 -2.37 -32.50
CA ASP A 145 -10.87 -3.82 -32.33
C ASP A 145 -9.41 -4.25 -32.13
N ARG A 146 -8.45 -3.40 -32.48
CA ARG A 146 -7.00 -3.65 -32.37
C ARG A 146 -6.33 -2.87 -31.25
N SER A 147 -7.01 -1.90 -30.67
CA SER A 147 -6.41 -0.94 -29.73
C SER A 147 -7.24 -0.80 -28.47
N ARG A 148 -6.62 -1.06 -27.33
CA ARG A 148 -7.22 -0.91 -25.99
C ARG A 148 -6.22 -0.22 -25.06
N GLY A 149 -6.71 0.69 -24.24
CA GLY A 149 -5.94 1.35 -23.21
C GLY A 149 -6.64 1.30 -21.86
N TYR A 150 -5.86 1.40 -20.80
CA TYR A 150 -6.39 1.55 -19.44
C TYR A 150 -5.56 2.55 -18.63
N ALA A 151 -6.18 3.11 -17.61
CA ALA A 151 -5.52 3.89 -16.58
C ALA A 151 -6.13 3.55 -15.22
N GLY A 152 -5.33 3.53 -14.18
CA GLY A 152 -5.82 3.19 -12.86
C GLY A 152 -5.02 3.81 -11.73
N LEU A 153 -5.63 3.72 -10.54
CA LEU A 153 -5.08 4.17 -9.27
C LEU A 153 -5.27 3.07 -8.24
N TYR A 154 -4.24 2.82 -7.46
CA TYR A 154 -4.29 2.07 -6.22
C TYR A 154 -3.85 2.96 -5.06
N TRP A 155 -4.58 2.90 -3.96
CA TRP A 155 -4.21 3.53 -2.70
C TRP A 155 -4.49 2.55 -1.57
N GLY A 156 -3.45 2.23 -0.79
CA GLY A 156 -3.54 1.43 0.41
C GLY A 156 -2.87 2.17 1.57
N ASN A 157 -3.52 2.22 2.73
CA ASN A 157 -2.99 2.90 3.90
C ASN A 157 -3.37 2.16 5.18
N ASP A 158 -2.38 1.97 6.04
CA ASP A 158 -2.50 1.43 7.38
C ASP A 158 -2.21 2.50 8.43
N PHE A 159 -2.92 2.40 9.54
CA PHE A 159 -2.74 3.24 10.70
C PHE A 159 -2.75 2.38 11.97
N LEU A 160 -1.66 2.40 12.70
CA LEU A 160 -1.53 1.77 14.01
C LEU A 160 -1.14 2.83 15.04
N LYS A 161 -1.86 2.88 16.15
CA LYS A 161 -1.49 3.63 17.35
C LYS A 161 -1.53 2.66 18.52
N GLY A 162 -0.47 2.65 19.33
CA GLY A 162 -0.40 1.82 20.52
C GLY A 162 0.38 2.51 21.62
N GLY A 163 0.18 2.09 22.85
CA GLY A 163 0.90 2.61 23.99
C GLY A 163 0.08 2.64 25.26
N GLU A 164 0.54 3.41 26.20
CA GLU A 164 -0.02 3.52 27.54
C GLU A 164 -0.04 4.95 28.03
N LYS A 165 -0.98 5.23 28.93
CA LYS A 165 -1.09 6.46 29.69
C LYS A 165 -1.30 6.13 31.15
N ARG A 166 -0.80 7.00 32.03
CA ARG A 166 -0.98 6.92 33.47
C ARG A 166 -1.13 8.31 34.04
N GLU A 167 -2.18 8.53 34.80
CA GLU A 167 -2.41 9.79 35.51
C GLU A 167 -2.24 9.51 37.00
N GLY A 168 -1.23 10.10 37.61
CA GLY A 168 -0.92 10.00 39.04
C GLY A 168 -1.55 11.11 39.86
N ASP A 169 -1.17 11.17 41.16
CA ASP A 169 -1.55 12.26 42.07
C ASP A 169 -0.77 13.54 41.75
N ASN A 170 -1.29 14.66 42.20
CA ASN A 170 -0.66 15.98 42.06
C ASN A 170 -0.36 16.42 40.64
N GLY A 171 -1.17 15.97 39.65
CA GLY A 171 -1.01 16.34 38.25
C GLY A 171 0.14 15.62 37.54
N TYR A 172 0.66 14.53 38.12
CA TYR A 172 1.64 13.70 37.46
C TYR A 172 0.99 12.93 36.26
N GLU A 173 1.59 13.05 35.10
CA GLU A 173 1.21 12.29 33.89
C GLU A 173 2.42 11.50 33.35
N SER A 174 2.18 10.26 32.96
CA SER A 174 3.12 9.48 32.15
C SER A 174 2.41 8.98 30.90
N ARG A 175 2.99 9.25 29.74
CA ARG A 175 2.46 8.84 28.44
C ARG A 175 3.59 8.29 27.58
N ASN A 176 3.40 7.06 27.08
CA ASN A 176 4.31 6.44 26.14
C ASN A 176 3.47 5.88 24.99
N THR A 177 3.42 6.57 23.87
CA THR A 177 2.60 6.17 22.73
C THR A 177 3.39 6.17 21.43
N GLY A 178 3.15 5.13 20.60
CA GLY A 178 3.68 5.04 19.25
C GLY A 178 2.55 5.12 18.22
N ARG A 179 2.87 5.73 17.09
CA ARG A 179 1.97 5.79 15.93
C ARG A 179 2.76 5.40 14.69
N LEU A 180 2.32 4.34 14.02
CA LEU A 180 2.87 3.88 12.75
C LEU A 180 1.81 4.07 11.67
N ARG A 181 2.21 4.69 10.56
CA ARG A 181 1.40 4.81 9.35
C ARG A 181 2.25 4.36 8.18
N TRP A 182 1.72 3.48 7.35
CA TRP A 182 2.39 3.06 6.12
C TRP A 182 1.39 2.84 5.01
N GLY A 183 1.86 2.90 3.77
CA GLY A 183 0.99 2.65 2.63
C GLY A 183 1.62 2.97 1.29
N ASN A 184 0.87 2.65 0.24
CA ASN A 184 1.24 2.86 -1.14
C ASN A 184 0.21 3.72 -1.86
N ILE A 185 0.69 4.52 -2.79
CA ILE A 185 -0.11 5.14 -3.85
C ILE A 185 0.54 4.72 -5.16
N MET A 186 -0.25 4.17 -6.07
CA MET A 186 0.22 3.81 -7.42
C MET A 186 -0.74 4.36 -8.45
N ALA A 187 -0.20 5.10 -9.41
CA ALA A 187 -0.90 5.45 -10.65
C ALA A 187 -0.29 4.65 -11.79
N PHE A 188 -1.12 4.01 -12.59
CA PHE A 188 -0.66 3.16 -13.69
C PHE A 188 -1.49 3.36 -14.94
N THR A 189 -0.87 3.11 -16.08
CA THR A 189 -1.55 3.15 -17.39
C THR A 189 -0.95 2.10 -18.30
N GLY A 190 -1.72 1.62 -19.24
CA GLY A 190 -1.26 0.68 -20.24
C GLY A 190 -2.02 0.81 -21.54
N TRP A 191 -1.36 0.41 -22.60
CA TRP A 191 -1.91 0.41 -23.94
C TRP A 191 -1.48 -0.88 -24.67
N SER A 192 -2.45 -1.57 -25.25
CA SER A 192 -2.28 -2.80 -26.01
C SER A 192 -2.71 -2.60 -27.45
N TYR A 193 -1.91 -3.13 -28.37
CA TYR A 193 -2.15 -2.98 -29.79
C TYR A 193 -1.88 -4.27 -30.58
N VAL A 194 -2.82 -4.68 -31.41
CA VAL A 194 -2.67 -5.77 -32.38
C VAL A 194 -2.19 -5.18 -33.70
N PHE A 195 -0.89 -5.27 -33.97
CA PHE A 195 -0.30 -4.75 -35.21
C PHE A 195 -0.80 -5.51 -36.43
N ASN A 196 -0.78 -6.82 -36.34
CA ASN A 196 -1.29 -7.75 -37.33
C ASN A 196 -1.55 -9.13 -36.69
N ASN A 197 -1.90 -10.16 -37.49
CA ASN A 197 -2.20 -11.51 -36.97
C ASN A 197 -0.99 -12.23 -36.34
N GLN A 198 0.21 -11.69 -36.51
CA GLN A 198 1.47 -12.25 -36.02
C GLN A 198 2.10 -11.47 -34.89
N LEU A 199 1.79 -10.18 -34.77
CA LEU A 199 2.45 -9.27 -33.80
C LEU A 199 1.43 -8.56 -32.93
N PHE A 200 1.55 -8.79 -31.64
CA PHE A 200 0.85 -8.08 -30.57
C PHE A 200 1.88 -7.36 -29.69
N GLY A 201 1.55 -6.20 -29.17
CA GLY A 201 2.38 -5.48 -28.24
C GLY A 201 1.58 -4.78 -27.15
N ASN A 202 2.18 -4.66 -25.98
CA ASN A 202 1.66 -3.81 -24.91
C ASN A 202 2.76 -2.94 -24.31
N VAL A 203 2.37 -1.75 -23.90
CA VAL A 203 3.24 -0.81 -23.18
C VAL A 203 2.49 -0.38 -21.93
N ASN A 204 3.20 -0.40 -20.79
CA ASN A 204 2.67 0.12 -19.54
C ASN A 204 3.67 1.07 -18.87
N ALA A 205 3.13 2.02 -18.13
CA ALA A 205 3.89 2.90 -17.25
C ALA A 205 3.20 3.01 -15.91
N ALA A 206 3.96 3.16 -14.84
CA ALA A 206 3.44 3.38 -13.52
C ALA A 206 4.35 4.27 -12.68
N PHE A 207 3.74 5.01 -11.77
CA PHE A 207 4.39 5.69 -10.66
C PHE A 207 3.88 5.07 -9.35
N THR A 208 4.82 4.59 -8.53
CA THR A 208 4.53 4.04 -7.20
C THR A 208 5.22 4.90 -6.15
N HIS A 209 4.45 5.32 -5.15
CA HIS A 209 4.95 5.99 -3.94
C HIS A 209 4.62 5.14 -2.72
N TYR A 210 5.64 4.71 -2.02
CA TYR A 210 5.53 4.07 -0.70
C TYR A 210 6.05 5.00 0.37
N SER A 211 5.34 5.08 1.50
CA SER A 211 5.84 5.77 2.68
C SER A 211 5.50 5.02 3.96
N SER A 212 6.44 5.04 4.90
CA SER A 212 6.25 4.58 6.27
C SER A 212 6.71 5.66 7.23
N THR A 213 5.88 5.98 8.23
CA THR A 213 6.18 6.98 9.26
C THR A 213 5.87 6.42 10.62
N LEU A 214 6.90 6.29 11.45
CA LEU A 214 6.82 5.95 12.86
C LEU A 214 6.99 7.22 13.69
N LYS A 215 6.05 7.50 14.59
CA LYS A 215 6.15 8.59 15.58
C LYS A 215 6.07 8.01 16.96
N GLY A 216 6.95 8.43 17.83
CA GLY A 216 6.94 8.16 19.27
C GLY A 216 6.66 9.43 20.05
N ASP A 217 5.89 9.31 21.10
CA ASP A 217 5.54 10.40 22.02
C ASP A 217 5.71 9.86 23.45
N TYR A 218 6.71 10.33 24.12
CA TYR A 218 7.00 10.05 25.52
C TYR A 218 6.86 11.32 26.33
N TYR A 219 6.11 11.27 27.41
CA TYR A 219 5.95 12.33 28.38
C TYR A 219 5.93 11.75 29.78
N GLN A 220 6.63 12.38 30.71
CA GLN A 220 6.62 11.98 32.10
C GLN A 220 6.88 13.19 33.01
N GLY A 221 5.98 13.44 33.93
CA GLY A 221 6.15 14.52 34.94
C GLY A 221 4.87 15.25 35.27
N THR A 222 5.02 16.43 35.80
CA THR A 222 3.96 17.41 36.11
C THR A 222 4.13 18.63 35.21
N GLU A 223 3.14 19.52 35.11
CA GLU A 223 3.26 20.77 34.35
C GLU A 223 4.50 21.60 34.70
N ALA A 224 4.90 21.58 35.99
CA ALA A 224 6.04 22.35 36.46
C ALA A 224 7.39 21.65 36.28
N ASN A 225 7.40 20.31 36.18
CA ASN A 225 8.64 19.54 36.05
C ASN A 225 8.35 18.27 35.24
N TYR A 226 8.76 18.26 33.99
CA TYR A 226 8.51 17.15 33.08
C TYR A 226 9.70 16.86 32.16
N VAL A 227 9.69 15.64 31.61
CA VAL A 227 10.52 15.22 30.47
C VAL A 227 9.59 14.82 29.36
N SER A 228 9.80 15.37 28.17
CA SER A 228 9.11 14.93 26.97
C SER A 228 10.09 14.62 25.83
N GLN A 229 9.77 13.61 25.06
CA GLN A 229 10.50 13.24 23.87
C GLN A 229 9.50 12.92 22.76
N GLU A 230 9.60 13.66 21.67
CA GLU A 230 8.93 13.34 20.43
C GLU A 230 9.95 12.81 19.43
N SER A 231 9.65 11.69 18.79
CA SER A 231 10.47 11.13 17.71
C SER A 231 9.64 10.89 16.45
N SER A 232 10.24 11.06 15.30
CA SER A 232 9.60 10.78 14.01
C SER A 232 10.62 10.20 13.05
N THR A 233 10.36 8.99 12.59
CA THR A 233 11.18 8.29 11.60
C THR A 233 10.34 8.07 10.35
N ARG A 234 10.81 8.52 9.18
CA ARG A 234 10.12 8.40 7.91
C ARG A 234 11.01 7.74 6.86
N ASN A 235 10.45 6.76 6.15
CA ASN A 235 11.04 6.12 4.98
C ASN A 235 10.13 6.32 3.77
N ARG A 236 10.70 6.53 2.59
CA ARG A 236 9.95 6.69 1.34
C ARG A 236 10.67 5.99 0.19
N ILE A 237 9.88 5.47 -0.74
CA ILE A 237 10.34 4.90 -2.00
C ILE A 237 9.45 5.46 -3.10
N ASP A 238 10.04 6.05 -4.12
CA ASP A 238 9.37 6.52 -5.32
C ASP A 238 9.91 5.74 -6.52
N ASP A 239 9.02 5.08 -7.26
CA ASP A 239 9.37 4.32 -8.46
C ASP A 239 8.65 4.88 -9.67
N LEU A 240 9.39 5.06 -10.74
CA LEU A 240 8.84 5.27 -12.07
C LEU A 240 9.21 4.07 -12.94
N SER A 241 8.22 3.34 -13.42
CA SER A 241 8.41 2.15 -14.26
C SER A 241 7.83 2.35 -15.66
N ILE A 242 8.52 1.82 -16.66
CA ILE A 242 8.05 1.72 -18.04
C ILE A 242 8.39 0.32 -18.53
N ARG A 243 7.41 -0.35 -19.13
CA ARG A 243 7.56 -1.70 -19.67
C ARG A 243 6.94 -1.76 -21.07
N ALA A 244 7.64 -2.44 -21.98
CA ALA A 244 7.10 -2.79 -23.29
C ALA A 244 7.32 -4.29 -23.52
N ASN A 245 6.27 -5.00 -23.92
CA ASN A 245 6.30 -6.42 -24.23
C ASN A 245 5.70 -6.65 -25.63
N PHE A 246 6.28 -7.60 -26.36
CA PHE A 246 5.86 -7.97 -27.70
C PHE A 246 5.76 -9.48 -27.80
N ASP A 247 4.67 -9.94 -28.39
CA ASP A 247 4.42 -11.32 -28.77
C ASP A 247 4.43 -11.43 -30.29
N PHE A 248 5.40 -12.17 -30.83
CA PHE A 248 5.55 -12.35 -32.26
C PHE A 248 5.45 -13.82 -32.65
N ARG A 249 4.49 -14.14 -33.51
CA ARG A 249 4.22 -15.49 -34.04
C ARG A 249 4.39 -15.48 -35.54
N PRO A 250 5.63 -15.60 -36.06
CA PRO A 250 5.88 -15.56 -37.50
C PRO A 250 5.19 -16.72 -38.25
N ASN A 251 4.99 -17.87 -37.60
CA ASN A 251 4.31 -19.05 -38.12
C ASN A 251 3.77 -19.93 -36.97
N ALA A 252 3.09 -21.03 -37.28
CA ALA A 252 2.46 -21.93 -36.31
C ALA A 252 3.47 -22.62 -35.36
N SER A 253 4.74 -22.75 -35.77
CA SER A 253 5.76 -23.49 -35.02
C SER A 253 6.65 -22.60 -34.15
N HIS A 254 6.63 -21.28 -34.32
CA HIS A 254 7.52 -20.36 -33.63
C HIS A 254 6.72 -19.27 -32.93
N GLN A 255 7.02 -19.07 -31.63
CA GLN A 255 6.50 -17.99 -30.83
C GLN A 255 7.67 -17.32 -30.10
N LEU A 256 7.79 -16.00 -30.26
CA LEU A 256 8.83 -15.18 -29.66
C LEU A 256 8.16 -14.19 -28.71
N HIS A 257 8.63 -14.14 -27.46
CA HIS A 257 8.27 -13.14 -26.47
C HIS A 257 9.52 -12.30 -26.20
N PHE A 258 9.44 -11.01 -26.39
CA PHE A 258 10.54 -10.10 -26.11
C PHE A 258 10.01 -8.78 -25.58
N GLY A 259 10.86 -8.05 -24.87
CA GLY A 259 10.46 -6.77 -24.31
C GLY A 259 11.57 -6.11 -23.51
N THR A 260 11.21 -5.01 -22.90
CA THR A 260 12.09 -4.26 -22.01
C THR A 260 11.31 -3.78 -20.81
N HIS A 261 11.98 -3.69 -19.68
CA HIS A 261 11.45 -3.12 -18.45
C HIS A 261 12.50 -2.23 -17.82
N TYR A 262 12.15 -0.98 -17.60
CA TYR A 262 13.00 -0.01 -16.93
C TYR A 262 12.28 0.50 -15.68
N ILE A 263 12.95 0.51 -14.54
CA ILE A 263 12.45 1.08 -13.29
C ILE A 263 13.52 2.06 -12.78
N TYR A 264 13.10 3.29 -12.54
CA TYR A 264 13.88 4.27 -11.82
C TYR A 264 13.41 4.31 -10.37
N HIS A 265 14.30 3.91 -9.45
CA HIS A 265 14.05 3.91 -8.02
C HIS A 265 14.66 5.14 -7.38
N ARG A 266 13.88 5.82 -6.55
CA ARG A 266 14.36 6.89 -5.68
C ARG A 266 14.05 6.51 -4.22
N PHE A 267 15.11 6.20 -3.48
CA PHE A 267 15.02 5.85 -2.07
C PHE A 267 15.32 7.09 -1.23
N HIS A 268 14.46 7.34 -0.24
CA HIS A 268 14.69 8.29 0.82
C HIS A 268 14.77 7.47 2.13
N PRO A 269 15.98 6.99 2.47
CA PRO A 269 16.19 6.28 3.71
C PRO A 269 15.96 7.24 4.88
N VAL A 270 15.80 6.72 6.01
CA VAL A 270 15.48 7.33 7.30
C VAL A 270 15.66 8.85 7.42
N ASP A 271 14.54 9.60 7.42
CA ASP A 271 14.48 10.98 7.94
C ASP A 271 14.07 10.88 9.42
N GLU A 272 15.01 11.07 10.34
CA GLU A 272 14.80 10.98 11.77
C GLU A 272 14.83 12.36 12.42
N LYS A 273 13.78 12.65 13.20
CA LYS A 273 13.67 13.88 13.99
C LYS A 273 13.35 13.49 15.42
N SER A 274 14.12 14.02 16.37
CA SER A 274 13.79 13.89 17.78
C SER A 274 13.86 15.25 18.47
N HIS A 275 12.90 15.47 19.37
CA HIS A 275 12.79 16.69 20.15
C HIS A 275 12.69 16.32 21.63
N PHE A 276 13.61 16.84 22.43
CA PHE A 276 13.60 16.68 23.88
C PHE A 276 13.24 18.00 24.53
N SER A 277 12.38 17.96 25.54
CA SER A 277 12.08 19.12 26.41
C SER A 277 12.06 18.68 27.86
N ASN A 278 12.90 19.32 28.65
CA ASN A 278 12.93 19.19 30.13
C ASN A 278 13.14 20.57 30.76
N GLY A 279 12.54 21.62 30.23
CA GLY A 279 12.86 23.01 30.53
C GLY A 279 14.11 23.52 29.80
N MET A 280 14.91 22.68 29.16
CA MET A 280 15.98 23.06 28.22
C MET A 280 15.67 22.44 26.84
N THR A 281 15.57 23.26 25.81
CA THR A 281 15.34 22.80 24.44
C THR A 281 16.65 22.43 23.79
N CYS A 282 16.84 21.15 23.42
CA CYS A 282 17.94 20.71 22.56
C CYS A 282 17.36 20.10 21.29
N LEU A 283 17.65 20.72 20.15
CA LEU A 283 17.33 20.18 18.83
C LEU A 283 18.54 19.38 18.32
N LEU A 284 18.39 18.05 18.27
CA LEU A 284 19.32 17.19 17.52
C LEU A 284 18.78 17.02 16.10
N TYR A 285 19.44 17.69 15.16
CA TYR A 285 19.20 17.53 13.73
C TYR A 285 20.31 16.65 13.14
N THR A 286 20.00 15.45 12.74
CA THR A 286 20.91 14.66 11.91
C THR A 286 20.55 14.89 10.44
N SER A 287 21.31 15.74 9.75
CA SER A 287 21.24 15.82 8.29
C SER A 287 21.87 14.57 7.70
N ASP A 288 21.18 13.96 6.75
CA ASP A 288 21.70 12.83 6.00
C ASP A 288 22.92 13.30 5.17
N ALA A 289 24.06 12.66 5.39
CA ALA A 289 25.31 12.94 4.67
C ALA A 289 25.27 12.49 3.19
N ALA A 290 24.11 12.09 2.67
CA ALA A 290 23.94 11.61 1.29
C ALA A 290 23.65 12.70 0.26
N ASP A 291 23.50 13.97 0.67
CA ASP A 291 23.17 15.08 -0.27
C ASP A 291 24.39 15.85 -0.80
N GLU A 292 25.62 15.39 -0.46
CA GLU A 292 26.87 15.93 -1.03
C GLU A 292 27.56 14.89 -1.92
N ARG A 293 26.98 14.59 -3.11
CA ARG A 293 27.74 14.11 -4.29
C ARG A 293 26.97 14.33 -5.58
#